data_40b56d7f0fb2ac835ccbe52ed981b8ce
#
_entry.id   40b56d7f0fb2ac835ccbe52ed981b8ce
#
_cell.length_a   1.000
_cell.length_b   1.000
_cell.length_c   1.000
_cell.angle_alpha   90.00
_cell.angle_beta   90.00
_cell.angle_gamma   90.00
#
_symmetry.space_group_name_H-M   'P 1'
#
loop_
_entity.id
_entity.type
_entity.pdbx_description
1 polymer ?
#
loop_
_entity_poly.entity_id
_entity_poly.type
_entity_poly.pdbx_seq_one_letter_code
_entity_poly.pdbx_strand_id
1 'polypeptide(L)'
;MIIKIEENIKSFSSWMNMAKANAEKIKGFGATIIFAGVSKEDPTKFTVIVKYATTEGFEAFKNDKELHTARAEAGVDLDSAKVT
;
A
#
# COMPACT_ATOMS: atom_id res chain seq x y z
N MET A 1 -14.96 2.14 4.39
CA MET A 1 -14.13 3.32 4.07
C MET A 1 -13.22 2.98 2.89
N ILE A 2 -13.10 3.88 1.95
CA ILE A 2 -12.22 3.69 0.78
C ILE A 2 -11.11 4.72 0.85
N ILE A 3 -9.86 4.26 0.74
CA ILE A 3 -8.67 5.08 0.85
C ILE A 3 -7.90 5.00 -0.46
N LYS A 4 -7.45 6.14 -0.96
CA LYS A 4 -6.55 6.21 -2.10
C LYS A 4 -5.17 6.64 -1.58
N ILE A 5 -4.14 5.88 -1.92
CA ILE A 5 -2.76 6.19 -1.57
C ILE A 5 -1.98 6.39 -2.85
N GLU A 6 -1.34 7.56 -2.97
CA GLU A 6 -0.43 7.87 -4.07
C GLU A 6 0.97 7.99 -3.49
N GLU A 7 1.93 7.30 -4.07
CA GLU A 7 3.30 7.30 -3.55
C GLU A 7 4.30 6.96 -4.66
N ASN A 8 5.57 7.24 -4.41
CA ASN A 8 6.63 6.87 -5.35
C ASN A 8 7.17 5.49 -4.98
N ILE A 9 7.38 4.66 -6.01
CA ILE A 9 7.94 3.32 -5.83
C ILE A 9 9.06 3.09 -6.85
N LYS A 10 9.96 2.16 -6.54
CA LYS A 10 11.05 1.80 -7.47
C LYS A 10 10.60 0.78 -8.50
N SER A 11 9.75 -0.16 -8.11
CA SER A 11 9.33 -1.27 -8.97
C SER A 11 7.95 -1.75 -8.59
N PHE A 12 7.05 -1.80 -9.56
CA PHE A 12 5.70 -2.32 -9.35
C PHE A 12 5.74 -3.81 -9.00
N SER A 13 6.61 -4.60 -9.64
CA SER A 13 6.71 -6.03 -9.34
C SER A 13 7.21 -6.26 -7.92
N SER A 14 8.15 -5.46 -7.43
CA SER A 14 8.61 -5.55 -6.03
C SER A 14 7.48 -5.23 -5.06
N TRP A 15 6.67 -4.19 -5.36
CA TRP A 15 5.51 -3.86 -4.55
C TRP A 15 4.50 -5.01 -4.52
N MET A 16 4.21 -5.61 -5.70
CA MET A 16 3.28 -6.73 -5.79
C MET A 16 3.78 -7.94 -4.99
N ASN A 17 5.07 -8.22 -5.05
CA ASN A 17 5.65 -9.32 -4.28
C ASN A 17 5.52 -9.08 -2.78
N MET A 18 5.76 -7.85 -2.35
CA MET A 18 5.58 -7.46 -0.95
C MET A 18 4.12 -7.63 -0.52
N ALA A 19 3.18 -7.17 -1.34
CA ALA A 19 1.75 -7.27 -1.02
C ALA A 19 1.32 -8.75 -0.91
N LYS A 20 1.81 -9.61 -1.80
CA LYS A 20 1.52 -11.04 -1.74
C LYS A 20 2.12 -11.69 -0.49
N ALA A 21 3.35 -11.33 -0.15
CA ALA A 21 4.03 -11.87 1.02
C ALA A 21 3.33 -11.48 2.33
N ASN A 22 2.63 -10.34 2.33
CA ASN A 22 1.93 -9.81 3.50
C ASN A 22 0.40 -9.90 3.36
N ALA A 23 -0.09 -10.72 2.43
CA ALA A 23 -1.51 -10.77 2.09
C ALA A 23 -2.40 -11.08 3.31
N GLU A 24 -2.01 -12.01 4.16
CA GLU A 24 -2.79 -12.35 5.35
C GLU A 24 -2.83 -11.21 6.36
N LYS A 25 -1.71 -10.52 6.54
CA LYS A 25 -1.65 -9.37 7.42
C LYS A 25 -2.55 -8.25 6.92
N ILE A 26 -2.49 -7.96 5.61
CA ILE A 26 -3.33 -6.95 4.97
C ILE A 26 -4.81 -7.31 5.13
N LYS A 27 -5.15 -8.57 4.89
CA LYS A 27 -6.51 -9.07 5.10
C LYS A 27 -6.94 -8.93 6.56
N GLY A 28 -6.02 -9.15 7.48
CA GLY A 28 -6.29 -9.00 8.92
C GLY A 28 -6.67 -7.59 9.33
N PHE A 29 -6.29 -6.57 8.58
CA PHE A 29 -6.75 -5.19 8.79
C PHE A 29 -8.16 -4.96 8.24
N GLY A 30 -8.78 -5.96 7.63
CA GLY A 30 -10.05 -5.78 6.92
C GLY A 30 -9.89 -5.04 5.60
N ALA A 31 -8.70 -5.09 5.03
CA ALA A 31 -8.37 -4.38 3.79
C ALA A 31 -8.60 -5.25 2.56
N THR A 32 -9.21 -4.65 1.54
CA THR A 32 -9.34 -5.26 0.22
C THR A 32 -8.77 -4.28 -0.79
N ILE A 33 -7.75 -4.70 -1.53
CA ILE A 33 -7.15 -3.87 -2.57
C ILE A 33 -8.09 -3.89 -3.78
N ILE A 34 -8.64 -2.72 -4.11
CA ILE A 34 -9.56 -2.56 -5.23
C ILE A 34 -8.79 -2.32 -6.52
N PHE A 35 -7.69 -1.56 -6.44
CA PHE A 35 -6.90 -1.18 -7.59
C PHE A 35 -5.46 -0.95 -7.16
N ALA A 36 -4.51 -1.35 -8.00
CA ALA A 36 -3.09 -1.01 -7.82
C ALA A 36 -2.48 -0.87 -9.20
N GLY A 37 -1.77 0.23 -9.42
CA GLY A 37 -1.15 0.47 -10.72
C GLY A 37 -0.19 1.63 -10.71
N VAL A 38 0.52 1.79 -11.83
CA VAL A 38 1.48 2.87 -12.01
C VAL A 38 1.09 3.72 -13.21
N SER A 39 1.59 4.95 -13.25
CA SER A 39 1.40 5.83 -14.39
C SER A 39 2.11 5.25 -15.63
N LYS A 40 1.45 5.28 -16.77
CA LYS A 40 2.03 4.87 -18.05
C LYS A 40 3.27 5.71 -18.38
N GLU A 41 3.24 6.98 -18.03
CA GLU A 41 4.30 7.93 -18.35
C GLU A 41 5.46 7.90 -17.38
N ASP A 42 5.18 7.52 -16.11
CA ASP A 42 6.20 7.44 -15.08
C ASP A 42 5.89 6.26 -14.14
N PRO A 43 6.54 5.10 -14.39
CA PRO A 43 6.26 3.90 -13.59
C PRO A 43 6.68 3.97 -12.11
N THR A 44 7.29 5.08 -11.69
CA THR A 44 7.56 5.33 -10.27
C THR A 44 6.37 5.96 -9.55
N LYS A 45 5.38 6.48 -10.29
CA LYS A 45 4.17 7.07 -9.74
C LYS A 45 3.10 5.99 -9.57
N PHE A 46 2.88 5.61 -8.33
CA PHE A 46 2.04 4.47 -7.95
C PHE A 46 0.77 4.94 -7.26
N THR A 47 -0.35 4.28 -7.59
CA THR A 47 -1.64 4.52 -6.94
C THR A 47 -2.22 3.19 -6.49
N VAL A 48 -2.66 3.13 -5.24
CA VAL A 48 -3.41 1.98 -4.74
C VAL A 48 -4.69 2.49 -4.09
N ILE A 49 -5.79 1.79 -4.36
CA ILE A 49 -7.09 2.07 -3.76
C ILE A 49 -7.47 0.87 -2.92
N VAL A 50 -7.74 1.12 -1.65
CA VAL A 50 -8.00 0.07 -0.67
C VAL A 50 -9.31 0.34 0.05
N LYS A 51 -10.14 -0.69 0.15
CA LYS A 51 -11.35 -0.64 0.96
C LYS A 51 -11.06 -1.26 2.32
N TYR A 52 -11.33 -0.53 3.39
CA TYR A 52 -11.23 -1.03 4.76
C TYR A 52 -12.64 -1.26 5.33
N ALA A 53 -12.82 -2.40 5.97
CA ALA A 53 -14.10 -2.72 6.61
C ALA A 53 -14.39 -1.80 7.79
N THR A 54 -13.34 -1.34 8.51
CA THR A 54 -13.47 -0.48 9.68
C THR A 54 -12.38 0.58 9.71
N THR A 55 -12.64 1.68 10.42
CA THR A 55 -11.64 2.73 10.67
C THR A 55 -10.48 2.17 11.50
N GLU A 56 -10.77 1.28 12.44
CA GLU A 56 -9.76 0.65 13.29
C GLU A 56 -8.76 -0.16 12.46
N GLY A 57 -9.23 -0.83 11.41
CA GLY A 57 -8.35 -1.58 10.51
C GLY A 57 -7.38 -0.66 9.78
N PHE A 58 -7.87 0.49 9.32
CA PHE A 58 -7.01 1.50 8.69
C PHE A 58 -5.98 2.06 9.67
N GLU A 59 -6.39 2.36 10.90
CA GLU A 59 -5.48 2.85 11.93
C GLU A 59 -4.41 1.80 12.27
N ALA A 60 -4.78 0.52 12.34
CA ALA A 60 -3.85 -0.56 12.57
C ALA A 60 -2.80 -0.64 11.46
N PHE A 61 -3.23 -0.47 10.20
CA PHE A 61 -2.31 -0.41 9.07
C PHE A 61 -1.33 0.75 9.21
N LYS A 62 -1.82 1.93 9.54
CA LYS A 62 -0.99 3.14 9.68
C LYS A 62 0.08 2.97 10.76
N ASN A 63 -0.22 2.21 11.80
CA ASN A 63 0.66 2.06 12.95
C ASN A 63 1.49 0.77 12.92
N ASP A 64 1.40 -0.02 11.87
CA ASP A 64 2.12 -1.30 11.77
C ASP A 64 3.53 -1.07 11.27
N LYS A 65 4.49 -1.14 12.17
CA LYS A 65 5.90 -0.87 11.86
C LYS A 65 6.52 -1.95 10.96
N GLU A 66 6.11 -3.19 11.13
CA GLU A 66 6.62 -4.29 10.29
C GLU A 66 6.22 -4.09 8.83
N LEU A 67 4.99 -3.66 8.60
CA LEU A 67 4.52 -3.39 7.24
C LEU A 67 5.21 -2.16 6.65
N HIS A 68 5.46 -1.13 7.46
CA HIS A 68 6.25 0.02 7.02
C HIS A 68 7.64 -0.42 6.54
N THR A 69 8.30 -1.28 7.30
CA THR A 69 9.61 -1.82 6.93
C THR A 69 9.53 -2.63 5.64
N ALA A 70 8.52 -3.49 5.51
CA ALA A 70 8.32 -4.30 4.30
C ALA A 70 8.10 -3.41 3.07
N ARG A 71 7.32 -2.35 3.20
CA ARG A 71 7.08 -1.40 2.11
C ARG A 71 8.37 -0.68 1.72
N ALA A 72 9.12 -0.19 2.68
CA ALA A 72 10.38 0.49 2.42
C ALA A 72 11.39 -0.45 1.73
N GLU A 73 11.48 -1.68 2.17
CA GLU A 73 12.35 -2.69 1.56
C GLU A 73 11.91 -3.03 0.13
N ALA A 74 10.62 -2.95 -0.16
CA ALA A 74 10.08 -3.16 -1.51
C ALA A 74 10.29 -1.95 -2.43
N GLY A 75 10.91 -0.87 -1.93
CA GLY A 75 11.23 0.31 -2.73
C GLY A 75 10.20 1.43 -2.66
N VAL A 76 9.29 1.39 -1.68
CA VAL A 76 8.33 2.48 -1.48
C VAL A 76 9.00 3.64 -0.76
N ASP A 77 8.83 4.84 -1.29
CA ASP A 77 9.21 6.07 -0.59
C ASP A 77 8.06 6.47 0.32
N LEU A 78 8.16 6.09 1.59
CA LEU A 78 7.08 6.33 2.56
C LEU A 78 6.79 7.82 2.78
N ASP A 79 7.80 8.67 2.64
CA ASP A 79 7.63 10.12 2.82
C ASP A 79 6.84 10.75 1.67
N SER A 80 6.75 10.07 0.52
CA SER A 80 5.99 10.55 -0.62
C SER A 80 4.50 10.23 -0.54
N ALA A 81 4.08 9.42 0.42
CA ALA A 81 2.71 8.92 0.50
C ALA A 81 1.69 10.03 0.71
N LYS A 82 0.68 10.06 -0.15
CA LYS A 82 -0.43 11.00 -0.07
C LYS A 82 -1.71 10.18 0.04
N VAL A 83 -2.41 10.35 1.15
CA VAL A 83 -3.61 9.57 1.47
C VAL A 83 -4.85 10.44 1.35
N THR A 84 -5.82 9.98 0.57
CA THR A 84 -7.10 10.70 0.41
C THR A 84 -8.33 9.77 0.44
#